data_d39a087e9064d76a621c2293455aa04d
#
_entry.id   d39a087e9064d76a621c2293455aa04d
#
_cell.length_a   1.000
_cell.length_b   1.000
_cell.length_c   1.000
_cell.angle_alpha   90.00
_cell.angle_beta   90.00
_cell.angle_gamma   90.00
#
_symmetry.space_group_name_H-M   'P 1'
#
loop_
_entity.id
_entity.type
_entity.pdbx_description
1 polymer ?
#
loop_
_entity_poly.entity_id
_entity_poly.type
_entity_poly.pdbx_seq_one_letter_code
_entity_poly.pdbx_strand_id
1 'polypeptide(L)'
;MFSKIKSSHLFLPQNISKTFERTNKDECFDLDFAHLDGNKWYCEIGDKSKKISFAVVGDSHALALKPAFMSAAKTKEKNGILLGFSGCPGLKGIYSIRSDKNLRNCKLLQDKLYEFVREKKIQKVFLVSRWTYYTVGDQNKSNFNLVSKNN
;
A
#
# COMPACT_ATOMS: atom_id res chain seq x y z
N MET A 1 7.08 33.32 27.37
CA MET A 1 5.62 33.24 27.48
C MET A 1 5.09 32.63 26.20
N PHE A 2 4.98 31.30 26.13
CA PHE A 2 4.54 30.60 24.91
C PHE A 2 3.03 30.42 24.96
N SER A 3 2.33 31.13 24.08
CA SER A 3 0.89 31.01 23.90
C SER A 3 0.55 29.61 23.39
N LYS A 4 -0.25 28.86 24.14
CA LYS A 4 -0.87 27.61 23.70
C LYS A 4 -1.78 27.90 22.52
N ILE A 5 -1.38 27.46 21.33
CA ILE A 5 -2.29 27.40 20.17
C ILE A 5 -3.37 26.37 20.52
N LYS A 6 -4.58 26.81 20.80
CA LYS A 6 -5.75 25.95 20.89
C LYS A 6 -5.94 25.29 19.53
N SER A 7 -5.83 23.95 19.48
CA SER A 7 -6.23 23.21 18.29
C SER A 7 -7.69 23.50 18.00
N SER A 8 -7.95 24.28 16.97
CA SER A 8 -9.27 24.40 16.39
C SER A 8 -9.65 23.01 15.89
N HIS A 9 -10.63 22.39 16.53
CA HIS A 9 -11.24 21.16 16.02
C HIS A 9 -11.80 21.46 14.63
N LEU A 10 -11.11 21.00 13.61
CA LEU A 10 -11.69 20.98 12.27
C LEU A 10 -12.89 20.04 12.36
N PHE A 11 -14.09 20.60 12.30
CA PHE A 11 -15.32 19.84 12.19
C PHE A 11 -15.36 19.22 10.79
N LEU A 12 -14.76 18.04 10.65
CA LEU A 12 -14.97 17.23 9.46
C LEU A 12 -16.40 16.68 9.51
N PRO A 13 -17.16 16.77 8.42
CA PRO A 13 -18.47 16.12 8.34
C PRO A 13 -18.35 14.64 8.75
N GLN A 14 -19.34 14.13 9.50
CA GLN A 14 -19.30 12.75 10.05
C GLN A 14 -19.11 11.66 8.99
N ASN A 15 -19.54 11.91 7.75
CA ASN A 15 -19.32 11.02 6.62
C ASN A 15 -17.84 10.95 6.18
N ILE A 16 -17.07 12.01 6.44
CA ILE A 16 -15.63 12.05 6.14
C ILE A 16 -14.82 11.44 7.28
N SER A 17 -15.21 11.67 8.56
CA SER A 17 -14.48 11.10 9.69
C SER A 17 -14.45 9.57 9.68
N LYS A 18 -15.57 8.93 9.31
CA LYS A 18 -15.65 7.47 9.15
C LYS A 18 -14.70 6.90 8.07
N THR A 19 -14.32 7.72 7.11
CA THR A 19 -13.39 7.33 6.04
C THR A 19 -11.94 7.26 6.54
N PHE A 20 -11.63 7.93 7.65
CA PHE A 20 -10.31 7.96 8.27
C PHE A 20 -10.18 7.10 9.53
N GLU A 21 -11.22 6.39 9.93
CA GLU A 21 -11.10 5.40 10.99
C GLU A 21 -10.16 4.29 10.52
N ARG A 22 -8.94 4.34 11.00
CA ARG A 22 -7.99 3.22 10.88
C ARG A 22 -8.55 2.05 11.66
N THR A 23 -9.07 1.07 10.97
CA THR A 23 -9.23 -0.24 11.55
C THR A 23 -7.86 -0.77 11.93
N ASN A 24 -7.63 -1.07 13.19
CA ASN A 24 -6.34 -1.33 13.84
C ASN A 24 -5.58 -2.59 13.39
N LYS A 25 -5.95 -3.23 12.31
CA LYS A 25 -5.18 -4.22 11.53
C LYS A 25 -5.87 -4.40 10.20
N ASP A 26 -5.29 -3.85 9.17
CA ASP A 26 -5.75 -4.17 7.82
C ASP A 26 -5.25 -5.58 7.49
N GLU A 27 -6.18 -6.52 7.27
CA GLU A 27 -5.89 -7.95 7.04
C GLU A 27 -5.02 -8.23 5.81
N CYS A 28 -4.70 -7.20 5.03
CA CYS A 28 -3.96 -7.31 3.78
C CYS A 28 -2.78 -6.35 3.68
N PHE A 29 -2.38 -5.75 4.81
CA PHE A 29 -1.29 -4.80 4.85
C PHE A 29 -0.30 -5.12 5.98
N ASP A 30 0.99 -4.88 5.75
CA ASP A 30 2.07 -5.20 6.70
C ASP A 30 2.13 -6.68 7.12
N LEU A 31 1.71 -7.57 6.23
CA LEU A 31 1.73 -9.00 6.47
C LEU A 31 3.16 -9.53 6.57
N ASP A 32 3.36 -10.55 7.39
CA ASP A 32 4.61 -11.31 7.38
C ASP A 32 4.60 -12.33 6.24
N PHE A 33 5.09 -11.92 5.07
CA PHE A 33 5.08 -12.73 3.86
C PHE A 33 5.91 -14.01 3.96
N ALA A 34 6.81 -14.11 4.94
CA ALA A 34 7.57 -15.33 5.20
C ALA A 34 6.75 -16.41 5.94
N HIS A 35 5.69 -15.98 6.66
CA HIS A 35 4.89 -16.87 7.51
C HIS A 35 3.38 -16.73 7.18
N LEU A 36 3.06 -16.53 5.91
CA LEU A 36 1.66 -16.48 5.47
C LEU A 36 1.04 -17.87 5.48
N ASP A 37 0.15 -18.10 6.42
CA ASP A 37 -0.74 -19.26 6.42
C ASP A 37 -1.90 -19.02 5.46
N GLY A 38 -1.90 -19.73 4.34
CA GLY A 38 -3.00 -19.73 3.37
C GLY A 38 -3.00 -18.59 2.34
N ASN A 39 -4.13 -18.42 1.66
CA ASN A 39 -4.26 -17.60 0.44
C ASN A 39 -4.58 -16.11 0.66
N LYS A 40 -4.70 -15.65 1.91
CA LYS A 40 -5.07 -14.25 2.20
C LYS A 40 -3.85 -13.34 2.30
N TRP A 41 -3.28 -12.95 1.17
CA TRP A 41 -2.15 -12.02 1.12
C TRP A 41 -2.49 -10.67 0.46
N TYR A 42 -3.75 -10.50 0.08
CA TYR A 42 -4.31 -9.26 -0.46
C TYR A 42 -5.74 -9.07 0.00
N CYS A 43 -6.26 -7.84 -0.06
CA CYS A 43 -7.69 -7.56 0.05
C CYS A 43 -8.30 -7.41 -1.34
N GLU A 44 -9.44 -8.04 -1.56
CA GLU A 44 -10.27 -7.70 -2.70
C GLU A 44 -11.03 -6.41 -2.43
N ILE A 45 -11.07 -5.52 -3.42
CA ILE A 45 -11.74 -4.22 -3.38
C ILE A 45 -12.68 -4.07 -4.57
N GLY A 46 -13.92 -3.65 -4.30
CA GLY A 46 -14.95 -3.49 -5.33
C GLY A 46 -15.93 -4.65 -5.37
N ASP A 47 -16.42 -4.97 -6.57
CA ASP A 47 -17.43 -6.01 -6.80
C ASP A 47 -16.78 -7.39 -6.94
N LYS A 48 -16.82 -8.17 -5.88
CA LYS A 48 -16.23 -9.52 -5.80
C LYS A 48 -16.87 -10.54 -6.75
N SER A 49 -18.03 -10.25 -7.33
CA SER A 49 -18.64 -11.11 -8.34
C SER A 49 -17.93 -11.01 -9.71
N LYS A 50 -17.13 -9.99 -9.89
CA LYS A 50 -16.38 -9.72 -11.13
C LYS A 50 -14.97 -10.29 -11.06
N LYS A 51 -14.42 -10.58 -12.23
CA LYS A 51 -13.00 -10.95 -12.34
C LYS A 51 -12.10 -9.82 -11.88
N ILE A 52 -11.03 -10.17 -11.15
CA ILE A 52 -9.98 -9.22 -10.77
C ILE A 52 -9.37 -8.62 -12.02
N SER A 53 -9.41 -7.29 -12.16
CA SER A 53 -9.00 -6.55 -13.35
C SER A 53 -7.91 -5.51 -13.08
N PHE A 54 -7.67 -5.18 -11.82
CA PHE A 54 -6.61 -4.26 -11.41
C PHE A 54 -6.00 -4.64 -10.06
N ALA A 55 -4.81 -4.12 -9.80
CA ALA A 55 -4.14 -4.23 -8.51
C ALA A 55 -3.70 -2.84 -8.03
N VAL A 56 -3.81 -2.60 -6.73
CA VAL A 56 -3.26 -1.42 -6.05
C VAL A 56 -2.18 -1.93 -5.10
N VAL A 57 -0.97 -1.45 -5.25
CA VAL A 57 0.17 -1.88 -4.44
C VAL A 57 1.02 -0.69 -4.02
N GLY A 58 1.58 -0.76 -2.84
CA GLY A 58 2.51 0.26 -2.37
C GLY A 58 2.76 0.25 -0.87
N ASP A 59 3.18 1.40 -0.38
CA ASP A 59 3.42 1.62 1.04
C ASP A 59 2.17 2.12 1.80
N SER A 60 2.34 2.71 2.96
CA SER A 60 1.24 3.25 3.76
C SER A 60 0.33 4.25 3.02
N HIS A 61 0.80 4.85 1.91
CA HIS A 61 -0.02 5.72 1.07
C HIS A 61 -1.06 4.91 0.28
N ALA A 62 -0.72 3.70 -0.14
CA ALA A 62 -1.70 2.80 -0.77
C ALA A 62 -2.82 2.44 0.21
N LEU A 63 -2.46 2.16 1.48
CA LEU A 63 -3.44 1.92 2.54
C LEU A 63 -4.33 3.14 2.79
N ALA A 64 -3.75 4.33 2.86
CA ALA A 64 -4.50 5.57 3.07
C ALA A 64 -5.50 5.85 1.94
N LEU A 65 -5.19 5.44 0.70
CA LEU A 65 -6.08 5.59 -0.45
C LEU A 65 -7.04 4.42 -0.65
N LYS A 66 -6.99 3.37 0.18
CA LYS A 66 -7.90 2.21 0.08
C LYS A 66 -9.38 2.59 -0.03
N PRO A 67 -9.96 3.50 0.80
CA PRO A 67 -11.36 3.89 0.68
C PRO A 67 -11.71 4.51 -0.67
N ALA A 68 -10.80 5.31 -1.23
CA ALA A 68 -11.01 5.92 -2.55
C ALA A 68 -11.03 4.87 -3.67
N PHE A 69 -10.11 3.91 -3.65
CA PHE A 69 -10.10 2.81 -4.61
C PHE A 69 -11.32 1.90 -4.46
N MET A 70 -11.76 1.62 -3.24
CA MET A 70 -12.99 0.85 -2.99
C MET A 70 -14.22 1.54 -3.57
N SER A 71 -14.37 2.85 -3.33
CA SER A 71 -15.47 3.64 -3.87
C SER A 71 -15.46 3.67 -5.40
N ALA A 72 -14.31 3.96 -6.00
CA ALA A 72 -14.15 4.00 -7.45
C ALA A 72 -14.41 2.64 -8.10
N ALA A 73 -13.91 1.55 -7.50
CA ALA A 73 -14.13 0.20 -7.99
C ALA A 73 -15.61 -0.18 -7.97
N LYS A 74 -16.31 0.15 -6.88
CA LYS A 74 -17.75 -0.06 -6.75
C LYS A 74 -18.53 0.72 -7.82
N THR A 75 -18.25 2.02 -7.97
CA THR A 75 -18.92 2.88 -8.95
C THR A 75 -18.70 2.40 -10.40
N LYS A 76 -17.54 1.82 -10.69
CA LYS A 76 -17.18 1.30 -12.01
C LYS A 76 -17.51 -0.18 -12.19
N GLU A 77 -18.16 -0.81 -11.21
CA GLU A 77 -18.48 -2.24 -11.22
C GLU A 77 -17.27 -3.12 -11.55
N LYS A 78 -16.13 -2.80 -10.95
CA LYS A 78 -14.86 -3.52 -11.12
C LYS A 78 -14.46 -4.22 -9.84
N ASN A 79 -13.72 -5.32 -10.01
CA ASN A 79 -13.03 -5.99 -8.91
C ASN A 79 -11.53 -5.80 -9.07
N GLY A 80 -10.87 -5.54 -7.96
CA GLY A 80 -9.42 -5.41 -7.89
C GLY A 80 -8.88 -5.95 -6.58
N ILE A 81 -7.56 -5.89 -6.45
CA ILE A 81 -6.87 -6.23 -5.20
C ILE A 81 -6.09 -5.03 -4.67
N LEU A 82 -5.98 -4.99 -3.35
CA LEU A 82 -5.09 -4.06 -2.65
C LEU A 82 -4.17 -4.85 -1.74
N LEU A 83 -2.90 -4.52 -1.79
CA LEU A 83 -1.87 -5.09 -0.93
C LEU A 83 -0.75 -4.08 -0.74
N GLY A 84 0.03 -4.27 0.31
CA GLY A 84 1.15 -3.38 0.56
C GLY A 84 1.91 -3.71 1.82
N PHE A 85 3.03 -3.03 1.96
CA PHE A 85 3.87 -3.12 3.13
C PHE A 85 4.50 -1.76 3.43
N SER A 86 4.47 -1.34 4.70
CA SER A 86 5.00 -0.04 5.12
C SER A 86 6.46 0.14 4.71
N GLY A 87 6.71 1.20 3.94
CA GLY A 87 8.05 1.48 3.41
C GLY A 87 8.46 0.61 2.21
N CYS A 88 7.53 -0.10 1.56
CA CYS A 88 7.78 -0.85 0.34
C CYS A 88 7.16 -0.13 -0.86
N PRO A 89 7.94 0.32 -1.85
CA PRO A 89 7.40 1.07 -3.00
C PRO A 89 6.56 0.21 -3.96
N GLY A 90 6.53 -1.11 -3.79
CA GLY A 90 5.74 -2.01 -4.63
C GLY A 90 6.30 -2.21 -6.05
N LEU A 91 7.43 -1.62 -6.37
CA LEU A 91 8.07 -1.75 -7.68
C LEU A 91 9.17 -2.82 -7.63
N LYS A 92 9.06 -3.84 -8.49
CA LYS A 92 10.00 -4.97 -8.48
C LYS A 92 11.45 -4.50 -8.68
N GLY A 93 12.34 -5.01 -7.81
CA GLY A 93 13.76 -4.68 -7.84
C GLY A 93 14.13 -3.42 -7.03
N ILE A 94 13.16 -2.68 -6.50
CA ILE A 94 13.40 -1.51 -5.66
C ILE A 94 12.93 -1.82 -4.24
N TYR A 95 13.83 -1.74 -3.27
CA TYR A 95 13.57 -2.13 -1.88
C TYR A 95 14.02 -1.02 -0.93
N SER A 96 13.27 -0.84 0.15
CA SER A 96 13.70 -0.05 1.29
C SER A 96 14.50 -0.93 2.26
N ILE A 97 15.67 -0.48 2.68
CA ILE A 97 16.55 -1.21 3.62
C ILE A 97 16.42 -0.72 5.06
N ARG A 98 15.20 -0.39 5.49
CA ARG A 98 14.96 0.03 6.89
C ARG A 98 15.34 -1.05 7.90
N SER A 99 15.10 -2.31 7.55
CA SER A 99 15.48 -3.48 8.33
C SER A 99 15.45 -4.73 7.46
N ASP A 100 16.12 -5.80 7.89
CA ASP A 100 16.12 -7.08 7.17
C ASP A 100 14.70 -7.66 7.01
N LYS A 101 13.86 -7.48 8.02
CA LYS A 101 12.44 -7.88 7.96
C LYS A 101 11.70 -7.13 6.87
N ASN A 102 11.87 -5.81 6.79
CA ASN A 102 11.23 -4.99 5.75
C ASN A 102 11.72 -5.36 4.36
N LEU A 103 13.03 -5.52 4.20
CA LEU A 103 13.63 -5.95 2.95
C LEU A 103 13.07 -7.28 2.48
N ARG A 104 13.05 -8.30 3.36
CA ARG A 104 12.53 -9.63 3.04
C ARG A 104 11.05 -9.59 2.66
N ASN A 105 10.21 -8.95 3.48
CA ASN A 105 8.78 -8.87 3.20
C ASN A 105 8.46 -8.07 1.93
N CYS A 106 9.18 -6.99 1.66
CA CYS A 106 9.03 -6.22 0.44
C CYS A 106 9.37 -7.05 -0.80
N LYS A 107 10.45 -7.83 -0.76
CA LYS A 107 10.82 -8.76 -1.85
C LYS A 107 9.73 -9.80 -2.11
N LEU A 108 9.29 -10.49 -1.06
CA LEU A 108 8.28 -11.54 -1.16
C LEU A 108 6.94 -10.98 -1.68
N LEU A 109 6.53 -9.79 -1.20
CA LEU A 109 5.35 -9.10 -1.70
C LEU A 109 5.45 -8.82 -3.20
N GLN A 110 6.59 -8.27 -3.65
CA GLN A 110 6.80 -7.93 -5.06
C GLN A 110 6.81 -9.17 -5.95
N ASP A 111 7.46 -10.25 -5.52
CA ASP A 111 7.51 -11.50 -6.29
C ASP A 111 6.12 -12.12 -6.41
N LYS A 112 5.39 -12.24 -5.30
CA LYS A 112 4.00 -12.74 -5.30
C LYS A 112 3.08 -11.89 -6.19
N LEU A 113 3.18 -10.55 -6.10
CA LEU A 113 2.40 -9.64 -6.94
C LEU A 113 2.72 -9.85 -8.42
N TYR A 114 4.00 -9.92 -8.77
CA TYR A 114 4.42 -10.08 -10.16
C TYR A 114 3.89 -11.37 -10.78
N GLU A 115 4.00 -12.48 -10.06
CA GLU A 115 3.46 -13.78 -10.48
C GLU A 115 1.94 -13.72 -10.63
N PHE A 116 1.25 -13.17 -9.63
CA PHE A 116 -0.21 -13.04 -9.64
C PHE A 116 -0.73 -12.19 -10.78
N VAL A 117 -0.11 -11.03 -11.03
CA VAL A 117 -0.46 -10.14 -12.15
C VAL A 117 -0.33 -10.88 -13.49
N ARG A 118 0.75 -11.64 -13.66
CA ARG A 118 1.00 -12.44 -14.87
C ARG A 118 -0.03 -13.57 -15.02
N GLU A 119 -0.25 -14.36 -13.99
CA GLU A 119 -1.18 -15.50 -14.02
C GLU A 119 -2.62 -15.07 -14.23
N LYS A 120 -3.08 -14.05 -13.51
CA LYS A 120 -4.45 -13.53 -13.61
C LYS A 120 -4.64 -12.59 -14.80
N LYS A 121 -3.58 -12.29 -15.54
CA LYS A 121 -3.58 -11.34 -16.69
C LYS A 121 -4.18 -9.99 -16.30
N ILE A 122 -3.75 -9.47 -15.15
CA ILE A 122 -4.21 -8.17 -14.64
C ILE A 122 -3.66 -7.07 -15.55
N GLN A 123 -4.56 -6.23 -16.07
CA GLN A 123 -4.21 -5.23 -17.08
C GLN A 123 -3.70 -3.91 -16.48
N LYS A 124 -4.04 -3.61 -15.23
CA LYS A 124 -3.72 -2.34 -14.59
C LYS A 124 -3.15 -2.55 -13.19
N VAL A 125 -1.99 -1.98 -12.96
CA VAL A 125 -1.36 -1.94 -11.63
C VAL A 125 -1.16 -0.48 -11.25
N PHE A 126 -1.74 -0.08 -10.13
CA PHE A 126 -1.57 1.23 -9.52
C PHE A 126 -0.47 1.14 -8.46
N LEU A 127 0.66 1.78 -8.72
CA LEU A 127 1.75 1.90 -7.77
C LEU A 127 1.55 3.18 -6.94
N VAL A 128 1.17 3.00 -5.69
CA VAL A 128 0.81 4.11 -4.79
C VAL A 128 1.78 4.15 -3.63
N SER A 129 2.72 5.08 -3.70
CA SER A 129 3.81 5.17 -2.73
C SER A 129 4.30 6.60 -2.56
N ARG A 130 5.02 6.84 -1.49
CA ARG A 130 5.67 8.14 -1.26
C ARG A 130 6.88 8.32 -2.19
N TRP A 131 6.62 8.50 -3.49
CA TRP A 131 7.64 8.50 -4.54
C TRP A 131 8.76 9.52 -4.32
N THR A 132 8.43 10.75 -3.89
CA THR A 132 9.43 11.77 -3.57
C THR A 132 10.44 11.29 -2.54
N TYR A 133 9.99 10.52 -1.56
CA TYR A 133 10.83 9.94 -0.54
C TYR A 133 11.77 8.87 -1.08
N TYR A 134 11.30 8.05 -2.02
CA TYR A 134 12.12 7.00 -2.64
C TYR A 134 13.06 7.53 -3.73
N THR A 135 12.78 8.68 -4.31
CA THR A 135 13.58 9.26 -5.40
C THR A 135 14.54 10.34 -4.93
N VAL A 136 14.13 11.19 -4.00
CA VAL A 136 14.92 12.34 -3.52
C VAL A 136 15.55 12.08 -2.15
N GLY A 137 15.00 11.12 -1.39
CA GLY A 137 15.42 10.83 -0.02
C GLY A 137 14.73 11.73 1.01
N ASP A 138 15.16 11.57 2.27
CA ASP A 138 14.75 12.44 3.37
C ASP A 138 15.65 13.68 3.40
N GLN A 139 15.08 14.86 3.64
CA GLN A 139 15.80 16.12 3.79
C GLN A 139 16.84 16.06 4.92
N ASN A 140 16.67 15.17 5.88
CA ASN A 140 17.61 14.97 6.99
C ASN A 140 18.76 14.00 6.69
N LYS A 141 18.97 13.60 5.43
CA LYS A 141 20.05 12.68 4.99
C LYS A 141 20.10 11.35 5.75
N SER A 142 19.04 10.94 6.42
CA SER A 142 18.94 9.61 7.00
C SER A 142 18.92 8.60 5.87
N ASN A 143 19.90 7.73 5.84
CA ASN A 143 20.27 6.80 4.79
C ASN A 143 19.10 6.03 4.18
N PHE A 144 18.51 6.56 3.12
CA PHE A 144 17.61 5.82 2.24
C PHE A 144 18.41 5.24 1.10
N ASN A 145 18.91 4.08 1.30
CA ASN A 145 19.49 3.31 0.22
C ASN A 145 18.36 2.53 -0.49
N LEU A 146 17.88 3.05 -1.59
CA LEU A 146 17.19 2.21 -2.56
C LEU A 146 18.26 1.29 -3.16
N VAL A 147 18.18 0.01 -2.85
CA VAL A 147 19.02 -0.98 -3.53
C VAL A 147 18.29 -1.42 -4.78
N SER A 148 18.69 -0.86 -5.92
CA SER A 148 18.50 -1.53 -7.19
C SER A 148 19.55 -2.63 -7.28
N LYS A 149 19.16 -3.90 -7.28
CA LYS A 149 20.07 -4.95 -7.74
C LYS A 149 20.09 -4.87 -9.26
N ASN A 150 21.14 -4.25 -9.79
CA ASN A 150 21.59 -4.57 -11.14
C ASN A 150 22.04 -6.03 -11.12
N ASN A 151 21.30 -6.88 -11.77
CA ASN A 151 21.82 -8.15 -12.29
C ASN A 151 22.25 -7.89 -13.71
#